data_208e889441ef6ca98b8e99f59a88242e
#
_entry.id   208e889441ef6ca98b8e99f59a88242e
#
_cell.length_a   1.000
_cell.length_b   1.000
_cell.length_c   1.000
_cell.angle_alpha   90.00
_cell.angle_beta   90.00
_cell.angle_gamma   90.00
#
_symmetry.space_group_name_H-M   'P 1'
#
loop_
_entity.id
_entity.type
_entity.pdbx_description
1 polymer ?
#
loop_
_entity_poly.entity_id
_entity_poly.type
_entity_poly.pdbx_seq_one_letter_code
_entity_poly.pdbx_strand_id
1 'polypeptide(L)'
;MSLGLTALELARIQFAFTVSFHIIFPATSIGLACFLAVLEWKWLRTQNPIYKDLFKYWIKIFAVAFGMGVVSGVVMSYQFGTNWSEFSRVAGSITGPLLTYEVLSAFFLEAGFLGIMLFGWGRVGPRAHFFATLMVAIGTCISMFWILSSNSWMQTPQGFAIENGIIVPKDWFAIVFNPSFPYRFAHMGAAAFLVSSLLVVGTSAWHLVKGRRDELVKKSFSMGLWMVLVTSCLQVVIGDNHGLNTREHQPAKLAAMEGHWETNHNEPMPLLLFAIPDMKEERNHFEVGVPYLGSLILTHSLDGQVTGLKDFAPEDRPNSTIVFWSFRVMVGLGVLMVTLSLIALWLRKRGKLYETSWFHKFAVVMGPAGYVAMLAGWITTEVGRQPWVVYGIMRTKDGLSHTVSADQVGLSLFIFVVVYTIVFGSGIYYTLKLINKGPVFIDTPNIETGGVGHFKTPMRPLSAVDENIDSKQNSGENRHD
;
A
#
# COMPACT_ATOMS: atom_id res chain seq x y z
N MET A 1 -20.22 20.09 15.86
CA MET A 1 -20.51 18.83 16.57
C MET A 1 -19.20 18.22 17.04
N SER A 2 -18.70 18.63 18.19
CA SER A 2 -17.37 18.21 18.68
C SER A 2 -17.37 16.87 19.42
N LEU A 3 -18.53 16.25 19.68
CA LEU A 3 -18.66 15.00 20.46
C LEU A 3 -17.88 15.02 21.82
N GLY A 4 -17.59 16.20 22.36
CA GLY A 4 -16.74 16.37 23.55
C GLY A 4 -15.24 16.20 23.29
N LEU A 5 -14.81 16.03 22.01
CA LEU A 5 -13.41 15.92 21.63
C LEU A 5 -12.78 17.29 21.36
N THR A 6 -11.48 17.39 21.61
CA THR A 6 -10.68 18.58 21.31
C THR A 6 -10.39 18.72 19.81
N ALA A 7 -10.04 19.92 19.35
CA ALA A 7 -9.62 20.13 17.95
C ALA A 7 -8.42 19.24 17.57
N LEU A 8 -7.48 19.00 18.49
CA LEU A 8 -6.33 18.12 18.27
C LEU A 8 -6.75 16.66 18.05
N GLU A 9 -7.64 16.15 18.89
CA GLU A 9 -8.13 14.76 18.75
C GLU A 9 -8.87 14.57 17.43
N LEU A 10 -9.76 15.50 17.07
CA LEU A 10 -10.50 15.47 15.81
C LEU A 10 -9.57 15.57 14.59
N ALA A 11 -8.55 16.45 14.63
CA ALA A 11 -7.56 16.58 13.56
C ALA A 11 -6.72 15.29 13.38
N ARG A 12 -6.35 14.64 14.49
CA ARG A 12 -5.64 13.36 14.47
C ARG A 12 -6.51 12.24 13.89
N ILE A 13 -7.79 12.16 14.27
CA ILE A 13 -8.74 11.18 13.72
C ILE A 13 -8.92 11.42 12.22
N GLN A 14 -9.09 12.69 11.80
CA GLN A 14 -9.26 13.03 10.39
C GLN A 14 -8.02 12.66 9.57
N PHE A 15 -6.83 12.96 10.07
CA PHE A 15 -5.59 12.60 9.37
C PHE A 15 -5.41 11.09 9.30
N ALA A 16 -5.62 10.35 10.40
CA ALA A 16 -5.55 8.89 10.43
C ALA A 16 -6.54 8.24 9.45
N PHE A 17 -7.76 8.75 9.36
CA PHE A 17 -8.76 8.31 8.40
C PHE A 17 -8.29 8.53 6.97
N THR A 18 -7.85 9.75 6.63
CA THR A 18 -7.44 10.10 5.27
C THR A 18 -6.20 9.33 4.83
N VAL A 19 -5.17 9.24 5.68
CA VAL A 19 -3.92 8.53 5.35
C VAL A 19 -4.14 7.03 5.21
N SER A 20 -5.04 6.44 6.01
CA SER A 20 -5.37 5.01 5.90
C SER A 20 -5.99 4.68 4.55
N PHE A 21 -6.92 5.53 4.06
CA PHE A 21 -7.45 5.38 2.70
C PHE A 21 -6.39 5.65 1.64
N HIS A 22 -5.59 6.70 1.80
CA HIS A 22 -4.58 7.04 0.80
C HIS A 22 -3.56 5.93 0.60
N ILE A 23 -3.04 5.32 1.65
CA ILE A 23 -1.98 4.29 1.57
C ILE A 23 -2.43 3.05 0.79
N ILE A 24 -3.70 2.66 0.87
CA ILE A 24 -4.26 1.46 0.21
C ILE A 24 -4.08 1.54 -1.31
N PHE A 25 -4.37 2.66 -1.92
CA PHE A 25 -4.44 2.79 -3.38
C PHE A 25 -3.06 2.91 -4.04
N PRO A 26 -2.12 3.77 -3.58
CA PRO A 26 -0.76 3.78 -4.09
C PRO A 26 -0.04 2.44 -3.93
N ALA A 27 -0.18 1.75 -2.79
CA ALA A 27 0.40 0.42 -2.62
C ALA A 27 -0.12 -0.58 -3.66
N THR A 28 -1.42 -0.51 -3.99
CA THR A 28 -2.01 -1.32 -5.06
C THR A 28 -1.47 -0.91 -6.43
N SER A 29 -1.39 0.38 -6.74
CA SER A 29 -0.95 0.87 -8.06
C SER A 29 0.54 0.60 -8.30
N ILE A 30 1.42 0.76 -7.33
CA ILE A 30 2.86 0.48 -7.45
C ILE A 30 3.10 -0.96 -7.89
N GLY A 31 2.59 -1.93 -7.13
CA GLY A 31 2.83 -3.33 -7.45
C GLY A 31 2.09 -3.79 -8.71
N LEU A 32 0.87 -3.30 -8.99
CA LEU A 32 0.16 -3.61 -10.24
C LEU A 32 0.80 -2.99 -11.46
N ALA A 33 1.34 -1.76 -11.41
CA ALA A 33 2.07 -1.16 -12.53
C ALA A 33 3.28 -2.02 -12.94
N CYS A 34 4.06 -2.47 -11.97
CA CYS A 34 5.18 -3.37 -12.20
C CYS A 34 4.71 -4.75 -12.74
N PHE A 35 3.62 -5.29 -12.21
CA PHE A 35 3.03 -6.52 -12.71
C PHE A 35 2.55 -6.41 -14.15
N LEU A 36 1.91 -5.27 -14.51
CA LEU A 36 1.48 -4.96 -15.87
C LEU A 36 2.68 -4.83 -16.82
N ALA A 37 3.75 -4.17 -16.40
CA ALA A 37 4.98 -4.08 -17.19
C ALA A 37 5.59 -5.49 -17.46
N VAL A 38 5.57 -6.39 -16.48
CA VAL A 38 6.02 -7.77 -16.66
C VAL A 38 5.09 -8.56 -17.61
N LEU A 39 3.78 -8.38 -17.53
CA LEU A 39 2.83 -9.00 -18.44
C LEU A 39 3.06 -8.55 -19.89
N GLU A 40 3.23 -7.25 -20.10
CA GLU A 40 3.46 -6.70 -21.43
C GLU A 40 4.83 -7.10 -21.99
N TRP A 41 5.89 -7.09 -21.17
CA TRP A 41 7.20 -7.59 -21.55
C TRP A 41 7.15 -9.07 -21.98
N LYS A 42 6.43 -9.91 -21.23
CA LYS A 42 6.23 -11.32 -21.59
C LYS A 42 5.47 -11.47 -22.90
N TRP A 43 4.42 -10.67 -23.12
CA TRP A 43 3.71 -10.66 -24.38
C TRP A 43 4.62 -10.26 -25.54
N LEU A 44 5.42 -9.21 -25.42
CA LEU A 44 6.36 -8.80 -26.46
C LEU A 44 7.39 -9.86 -26.80
N ARG A 45 7.85 -10.62 -25.79
CA ARG A 45 8.84 -11.70 -25.97
C ARG A 45 8.28 -12.98 -26.55
N THR A 46 7.07 -13.35 -26.16
CA THR A 46 6.49 -14.67 -26.46
C THR A 46 5.37 -14.63 -27.49
N GLN A 47 4.81 -13.45 -27.76
CA GLN A 47 3.59 -13.23 -28.56
C GLN A 47 2.39 -14.06 -28.09
N ASN A 48 2.43 -14.57 -26.85
CA ASN A 48 1.34 -15.36 -26.29
C ASN A 48 0.18 -14.44 -25.88
N PRO A 49 -1.04 -14.60 -26.44
CA PRO A 49 -2.18 -13.74 -26.19
C PRO A 49 -2.62 -13.73 -24.70
N ILE A 50 -2.34 -14.79 -23.94
CA ILE A 50 -2.67 -14.89 -22.52
C ILE A 50 -2.13 -13.67 -21.73
N TYR A 51 -0.90 -13.26 -22.01
CA TYR A 51 -0.29 -12.12 -21.29
C TYR A 51 -0.94 -10.79 -21.67
N LYS A 52 -1.33 -10.61 -22.92
CA LYS A 52 -2.05 -9.42 -23.39
C LYS A 52 -3.45 -9.34 -22.79
N ASP A 53 -4.17 -10.46 -22.72
CA ASP A 53 -5.52 -10.51 -22.16
C ASP A 53 -5.49 -10.29 -20.63
N LEU A 54 -4.50 -10.83 -19.93
CA LEU A 54 -4.25 -10.53 -18.51
C LEU A 54 -3.91 -9.06 -18.30
N PHE A 55 -3.08 -8.46 -19.16
CA PHE A 55 -2.79 -7.03 -19.11
C PHE A 55 -4.08 -6.21 -19.24
N LYS A 56 -4.89 -6.47 -20.29
CA LYS A 56 -6.17 -5.78 -20.52
C LYS A 56 -7.17 -5.94 -19.37
N TYR A 57 -7.06 -7.01 -18.59
CA TYR A 57 -7.88 -7.22 -17.41
C TYR A 57 -7.35 -6.40 -16.22
N TRP A 58 -6.09 -6.57 -15.85
CA TRP A 58 -5.51 -5.95 -14.66
C TRP A 58 -5.35 -4.44 -14.77
N ILE A 59 -5.17 -3.90 -15.99
CA ILE A 59 -5.07 -2.46 -16.20
C ILE A 59 -6.35 -1.71 -15.79
N LYS A 60 -7.52 -2.36 -15.83
CA LYS A 60 -8.79 -1.75 -15.40
C LYS A 60 -8.82 -1.57 -13.88
N ILE A 61 -8.34 -2.56 -13.14
CA ILE A 61 -8.22 -2.50 -11.68
C ILE A 61 -7.16 -1.48 -11.28
N PHE A 62 -6.03 -1.48 -11.99
CA PHE A 62 -4.97 -0.48 -11.83
C PHE A 62 -5.51 0.95 -12.02
N ALA A 63 -6.24 1.22 -13.09
CA ALA A 63 -6.77 2.55 -13.39
C ALA A 63 -7.72 3.06 -12.28
N VAL A 64 -8.55 2.20 -11.70
CA VAL A 64 -9.41 2.55 -10.57
C VAL A 64 -8.57 2.87 -9.33
N ALA A 65 -7.63 1.99 -8.97
CA ALA A 65 -6.76 2.19 -7.82
C ALA A 65 -5.91 3.47 -7.96
N PHE A 66 -5.34 3.70 -9.15
CA PHE A 66 -4.55 4.90 -9.44
C PHE A 66 -5.39 6.18 -9.29
N GLY A 67 -6.57 6.24 -9.91
CA GLY A 67 -7.47 7.39 -9.81
C GLY A 67 -7.88 7.69 -8.37
N MET A 68 -8.21 6.66 -7.58
CA MET A 68 -8.52 6.82 -6.15
C MET A 68 -7.29 7.28 -5.35
N GLY A 69 -6.10 6.81 -5.69
CA GLY A 69 -4.84 7.26 -5.10
C GLY A 69 -4.60 8.75 -5.30
N VAL A 70 -4.76 9.24 -6.53
CA VAL A 70 -4.61 10.66 -6.86
C VAL A 70 -5.61 11.52 -6.07
N VAL A 71 -6.89 11.15 -6.06
CA VAL A 71 -7.93 11.91 -5.32
C VAL A 71 -7.60 11.98 -3.83
N SER A 72 -7.25 10.86 -3.20
CA SER A 72 -6.92 10.84 -1.77
C SER A 72 -5.62 11.59 -1.44
N GLY A 73 -4.64 11.61 -2.36
CA GLY A 73 -3.37 12.33 -2.20
C GLY A 73 -3.57 13.84 -2.19
N VAL A 74 -4.40 14.38 -3.08
CA VAL A 74 -4.76 15.81 -3.10
C VAL A 74 -5.41 16.21 -1.78
N VAL A 75 -6.35 15.40 -1.26
CA VAL A 75 -7.01 15.68 0.03
C VAL A 75 -6.01 15.65 1.19
N MET A 76 -5.06 14.71 1.19
CA MET A 76 -4.03 14.63 2.23
C MET A 76 -3.11 15.86 2.21
N SER A 77 -2.68 16.29 1.03
CA SER A 77 -1.85 17.49 0.88
C SER A 77 -2.56 18.76 1.38
N TYR A 78 -3.87 18.86 1.16
CA TYR A 78 -4.69 19.96 1.64
C TYR A 78 -4.72 20.05 3.17
N GLN A 79 -4.71 18.92 3.89
CA GLN A 79 -4.73 18.89 5.36
C GLN A 79 -3.49 19.51 6.00
N PHE A 80 -2.33 19.46 5.33
CA PHE A 80 -1.11 20.11 5.83
C PHE A 80 -1.26 21.63 5.93
N GLY A 81 -2.03 22.27 5.04
CA GLY A 81 -2.29 23.70 5.06
C GLY A 81 -3.47 24.10 5.96
N THR A 82 -4.38 23.18 6.29
CA THR A 82 -5.57 23.48 7.11
C THR A 82 -5.38 23.11 8.57
N ASN A 83 -5.44 21.82 8.92
CA ASN A 83 -5.39 21.38 10.30
C ASN A 83 -3.98 21.44 10.90
N TRP A 84 -2.94 21.35 10.06
CA TRP A 84 -1.55 21.21 10.48
C TRP A 84 -0.66 22.36 9.99
N SER A 85 -1.20 23.60 9.97
CA SER A 85 -0.48 24.77 9.45
C SER A 85 0.78 25.12 10.26
N GLU A 86 0.81 24.89 11.60
CA GLU A 86 1.99 25.12 12.40
C GLU A 86 3.10 24.11 12.08
N PHE A 87 2.77 22.86 11.86
CA PHE A 87 3.74 21.89 11.34
C PHE A 87 4.29 22.33 9.97
N SER A 88 3.42 22.77 9.06
CA SER A 88 3.84 23.27 7.75
C SER A 88 4.70 24.55 7.86
N ARG A 89 4.42 25.44 8.80
CA ARG A 89 5.22 26.63 9.06
C ARG A 89 6.62 26.28 9.57
N VAL A 90 6.72 25.32 10.49
CA VAL A 90 8.00 24.97 11.15
C VAL A 90 8.86 24.04 10.29
N ALA A 91 8.26 23.02 9.67
CA ALA A 91 8.97 21.97 8.93
C ALA A 91 8.82 22.08 7.40
N GLY A 92 8.03 23.03 6.91
CA GLY A 92 7.68 23.14 5.49
C GLY A 92 8.85 23.45 4.56
N SER A 93 9.92 24.07 5.07
CA SER A 93 11.16 24.32 4.32
C SER A 93 11.87 23.01 3.90
N ILE A 94 11.59 21.87 4.55
CA ILE A 94 12.09 20.55 4.21
C ILE A 94 10.99 19.72 3.56
N THR A 95 9.83 19.57 4.21
CA THR A 95 8.77 18.70 3.70
C THR A 95 8.13 19.23 2.42
N GLY A 96 8.04 20.57 2.25
CA GLY A 96 7.49 21.21 1.07
C GLY A 96 8.24 20.87 -0.22
N PRO A 97 9.57 21.11 -0.31
CA PRO A 97 10.35 20.69 -1.47
C PRO A 97 10.26 19.21 -1.77
N LEU A 98 10.31 18.30 -0.78
CA LEU A 98 10.20 16.86 -1.00
C LEU A 98 8.86 16.47 -1.62
N LEU A 99 7.74 17.02 -1.13
CA LEU A 99 6.42 16.82 -1.73
C LEU A 99 6.29 17.47 -3.12
N THR A 100 6.96 18.60 -3.34
CA THR A 100 6.98 19.25 -4.66
C THR A 100 7.75 18.42 -5.68
N TYR A 101 8.89 17.84 -5.30
CA TYR A 101 9.64 16.93 -6.18
C TYR A 101 8.87 15.65 -6.49
N GLU A 102 8.05 15.15 -5.57
CA GLU A 102 7.13 14.04 -5.85
C GLU A 102 6.19 14.41 -7.01
N VAL A 103 5.51 15.56 -6.92
CA VAL A 103 4.60 16.02 -7.99
C VAL A 103 5.34 16.22 -9.31
N LEU A 104 6.48 16.92 -9.31
CA LEU A 104 7.21 17.28 -10.53
C LEU A 104 7.86 16.09 -11.23
N SER A 105 8.47 15.16 -10.48
CA SER A 105 9.23 14.07 -11.07
C SER A 105 8.43 12.78 -11.24
N ALA A 106 7.41 12.54 -10.42
CA ALA A 106 6.63 11.31 -10.45
C ALA A 106 5.25 11.52 -11.08
N PHE A 107 4.40 12.38 -10.50
CA PHE A 107 3.03 12.55 -10.95
C PHE A 107 2.95 13.05 -12.41
N PHE A 108 3.80 13.99 -12.83
CA PHE A 108 3.83 14.43 -14.24
C PHE A 108 4.32 13.32 -15.18
N LEU A 109 5.29 12.49 -14.74
CA LEU A 109 5.71 11.33 -15.51
C LEU A 109 4.58 10.32 -15.68
N GLU A 110 3.89 9.99 -14.59
CA GLU A 110 2.74 9.09 -14.58
C GLU A 110 1.62 9.62 -15.48
N ALA A 111 1.17 10.84 -15.25
CA ALA A 111 0.08 11.47 -15.99
C ALA A 111 0.37 11.57 -17.50
N GLY A 112 1.62 11.88 -17.86
CA GLY A 112 2.05 11.99 -19.27
C GLY A 112 1.97 10.66 -20.03
N PHE A 113 2.29 9.55 -19.40
CA PHE A 113 2.30 8.24 -20.04
C PHE A 113 1.05 7.40 -19.78
N LEU A 114 0.26 7.73 -18.76
CA LEU A 114 -0.93 6.97 -18.38
C LEU A 114 -1.95 6.88 -19.53
N GLY A 115 -2.16 7.97 -20.24
CA GLY A 115 -3.07 8.00 -21.40
C GLY A 115 -2.68 7.00 -22.49
N ILE A 116 -1.37 6.87 -22.76
CA ILE A 116 -0.85 5.89 -23.72
C ILE A 116 -1.01 4.47 -23.18
N MET A 117 -0.67 4.25 -21.92
CA MET A 117 -0.82 2.95 -21.26
C MET A 117 -2.27 2.45 -21.24
N LEU A 118 -3.25 3.34 -21.03
CA LEU A 118 -4.67 2.98 -20.95
C LEU A 118 -5.32 2.82 -22.32
N PHE A 119 -4.97 3.70 -23.29
CA PHE A 119 -5.71 3.85 -24.55
C PHE A 119 -4.86 3.66 -25.80
N GLY A 120 -3.57 3.37 -25.66
CA GLY A 120 -2.60 3.30 -26.75
C GLY A 120 -2.63 2.00 -27.56
N TRP A 121 -3.30 0.94 -27.09
CA TRP A 121 -3.40 -0.33 -27.82
C TRP A 121 -3.97 -0.14 -29.22
N GLY A 122 -3.19 -0.55 -30.24
CA GLY A 122 -3.56 -0.39 -31.64
C GLY A 122 -3.41 1.02 -32.22
N ARG A 123 -3.05 2.02 -31.38
CA ARG A 123 -2.80 3.41 -31.80
C ARG A 123 -1.31 3.74 -31.86
N VAL A 124 -0.51 3.13 -30.99
CA VAL A 124 0.95 3.27 -30.99
C VAL A 124 1.60 1.90 -31.19
N GLY A 125 2.87 1.90 -31.63
CA GLY A 125 3.62 0.67 -31.80
C GLY A 125 3.81 -0.08 -30.47
N PRO A 126 3.91 -1.43 -30.45
CA PRO A 126 3.99 -2.23 -29.23
C PRO A 126 5.14 -1.84 -28.30
N ARG A 127 6.30 -1.45 -28.86
CA ARG A 127 7.46 -1.01 -28.08
C ARG A 127 7.21 0.35 -27.41
N ALA A 128 6.52 1.27 -28.07
CA ALA A 128 6.16 2.57 -27.52
C ALA A 128 5.12 2.43 -26.42
N HIS A 129 4.16 1.51 -26.58
CA HIS A 129 3.18 1.20 -25.54
C HIS A 129 3.87 0.61 -24.28
N PHE A 130 4.76 -0.34 -24.46
CA PHE A 130 5.55 -0.91 -23.35
C PHE A 130 6.42 0.14 -22.65
N PHE A 131 7.04 1.05 -23.42
CA PHE A 131 7.79 2.17 -22.85
C PHE A 131 6.89 3.03 -21.96
N ALA A 132 5.67 3.35 -22.41
CA ALA A 132 4.72 4.11 -21.59
C ALA A 132 4.33 3.36 -20.31
N THR A 133 4.05 2.06 -20.39
CA THR A 133 3.78 1.21 -19.21
C THR A 133 4.96 1.21 -18.23
N LEU A 134 6.18 1.12 -18.75
CA LEU A 134 7.39 1.16 -17.92
C LEU A 134 7.58 2.53 -17.24
N MET A 135 7.32 3.63 -17.96
CA MET A 135 7.40 4.98 -17.38
C MET A 135 6.38 5.20 -16.26
N VAL A 136 5.16 4.70 -16.42
CA VAL A 136 4.16 4.72 -15.32
C VAL A 136 4.65 3.91 -14.13
N ALA A 137 5.17 2.70 -14.34
CA ALA A 137 5.71 1.87 -13.24
C ALA A 137 6.90 2.53 -12.52
N ILE A 138 7.79 3.17 -13.27
CA ILE A 138 8.91 3.93 -12.70
C ILE A 138 8.39 5.16 -11.94
N GLY A 139 7.41 5.88 -12.50
CA GLY A 139 6.78 7.04 -11.87
C GLY A 139 6.21 6.69 -10.50
N THR A 140 5.44 5.59 -10.38
CA THR A 140 4.89 5.14 -9.09
C THR A 140 5.98 4.80 -8.06
N CYS A 141 7.13 4.27 -8.50
CA CYS A 141 8.27 4.02 -7.61
C CYS A 141 8.98 5.32 -7.19
N ILE A 142 9.08 6.32 -8.08
CA ILE A 142 9.64 7.63 -7.76
C ILE A 142 8.72 8.40 -6.79
N SER A 143 7.39 8.32 -6.97
CA SER A 143 6.43 8.87 -6.02
C SER A 143 6.64 8.29 -4.62
N MET A 144 6.72 6.96 -4.52
CA MET A 144 7.03 6.26 -3.26
C MET A 144 8.37 6.74 -2.66
N PHE A 145 9.40 6.97 -3.49
CA PHE A 145 10.71 7.44 -3.03
C PHE A 145 10.60 8.80 -2.32
N TRP A 146 9.96 9.78 -2.93
CA TRP A 146 9.87 11.13 -2.36
C TRP A 146 9.00 11.19 -1.11
N ILE A 147 7.83 10.53 -1.13
CA ILE A 147 6.94 10.54 0.04
C ILE A 147 7.57 9.82 1.23
N LEU A 148 8.29 8.72 0.99
CA LEU A 148 8.99 8.02 2.05
C LEU A 148 10.25 8.74 2.52
N SER A 149 10.93 9.50 1.66
CA SER A 149 12.02 10.39 2.07
C SER A 149 11.50 11.44 3.07
N SER A 150 10.36 12.08 2.78
CA SER A 150 9.72 13.03 3.68
C SER A 150 9.28 12.38 4.99
N ASN A 151 8.60 11.23 4.93
CA ASN A 151 8.13 10.53 6.13
C ASN A 151 9.30 10.00 6.99
N SER A 152 10.34 9.43 6.38
CA SER A 152 11.50 8.91 7.10
C SER A 152 12.30 10.03 7.77
N TRP A 153 12.39 11.21 7.14
CA TRP A 153 13.02 12.36 7.75
C TRP A 153 12.31 12.79 9.04
N MET A 154 10.97 12.75 9.08
CA MET A 154 10.21 13.01 10.31
C MET A 154 10.47 11.98 11.41
N GLN A 155 10.94 10.80 11.09
CA GLN A 155 11.26 9.71 12.04
C GLN A 155 12.70 9.82 12.57
N THR A 156 13.65 10.16 11.70
CA THR A 156 15.08 10.30 12.01
C THR A 156 15.62 11.59 11.37
N PRO A 157 15.25 12.77 11.89
CA PRO A 157 15.60 14.05 11.26
C PRO A 157 17.10 14.31 11.31
N GLN A 158 17.66 14.62 10.14
CA GLN A 158 19.07 14.98 9.95
C GLN A 158 19.21 16.07 8.87
N GLY A 159 20.39 16.68 8.76
CA GLY A 159 20.73 17.62 7.70
C GLY A 159 20.04 18.98 7.80
N PHE A 160 19.62 19.40 8.99
CA PHE A 160 18.91 20.64 9.24
C PHE A 160 19.55 21.49 10.35
N ALA A 161 19.11 22.74 10.47
CA ALA A 161 19.33 23.59 11.64
C ALA A 161 18.01 24.22 12.05
N ILE A 162 17.95 24.73 13.29
CA ILE A 162 16.79 25.50 13.78
C ILE A 162 17.18 26.95 13.82
N GLU A 163 16.53 27.80 13.05
CA GLU A 163 16.77 29.23 12.96
C GLU A 163 15.45 29.96 13.22
N ASN A 164 15.41 30.80 14.26
CA ASN A 164 14.21 31.55 14.69
C ASN A 164 12.96 30.66 14.87
N GLY A 165 13.12 29.42 15.39
CA GLY A 165 12.03 28.49 15.61
C GLY A 165 11.51 27.78 14.33
N ILE A 166 12.23 27.92 13.21
CA ILE A 166 11.92 27.27 11.94
C ILE A 166 13.06 26.29 11.62
N ILE A 167 12.69 25.12 11.13
CA ILE A 167 13.64 24.10 10.66
C ILE A 167 14.09 24.50 9.25
N VAL A 168 15.39 24.69 9.05
CA VAL A 168 15.96 25.06 7.74
C VAL A 168 16.90 23.97 7.23
N PRO A 169 16.85 23.63 5.94
CA PRO A 169 17.72 22.61 5.36
C PRO A 169 19.18 23.10 5.31
N LYS A 170 20.12 22.22 5.66
CA LYS A 170 21.58 22.46 5.58
C LYS A 170 22.25 21.44 4.66
N ASP A 171 21.80 20.19 4.66
CA ASP A 171 22.35 19.13 3.84
C ASP A 171 21.20 18.27 3.25
N TRP A 172 20.89 18.50 1.98
CA TRP A 172 19.81 17.77 1.28
C TRP A 172 20.09 16.29 1.13
N PHE A 173 21.37 15.89 1.02
CA PHE A 173 21.68 14.46 0.93
C PHE A 173 21.35 13.75 2.25
N ALA A 174 21.74 14.33 3.39
CA ALA A 174 21.40 13.79 4.70
C ALA A 174 19.90 13.84 5.00
N ILE A 175 19.16 14.84 4.46
CA ILE A 175 17.71 14.92 4.56
C ILE A 175 17.05 13.79 3.80
N VAL A 176 17.39 13.59 2.53
CA VAL A 176 16.76 12.60 1.64
C VAL A 176 17.15 11.18 2.07
N PHE A 177 18.44 10.95 2.31
CA PHE A 177 18.98 9.64 2.70
C PHE A 177 19.27 9.54 4.20
N ASN A 178 18.29 10.00 5.02
CA ASN A 178 18.38 9.89 6.47
C ASN A 178 18.48 8.43 6.94
N PRO A 179 18.90 8.18 8.20
CA PRO A 179 19.22 6.82 8.66
C PRO A 179 18.13 5.78 8.53
N SER A 180 16.84 6.19 8.58
CA SER A 180 15.74 5.24 8.44
C SER A 180 15.20 5.11 7.02
N PHE A 181 15.58 5.99 6.09
CA PHE A 181 15.05 6.00 4.72
C PHE A 181 15.25 4.68 3.96
N PRO A 182 16.45 4.08 3.87
CA PRO A 182 16.64 2.86 3.08
C PRO A 182 15.79 1.70 3.59
N TYR A 183 15.66 1.57 4.90
CA TYR A 183 14.84 0.53 5.53
C TYR A 183 13.36 0.72 5.28
N ARG A 184 12.85 1.95 5.41
CA ARG A 184 11.45 2.30 5.17
C ARG A 184 11.07 2.18 3.70
N PHE A 185 11.95 2.64 2.81
CA PHE A 185 11.75 2.53 1.38
C PHE A 185 11.68 1.07 0.92
N ALA A 186 12.63 0.24 1.34
CA ALA A 186 12.65 -1.18 1.02
C ALA A 186 11.45 -1.92 1.63
N HIS A 187 11.12 -1.64 2.91
CA HIS A 187 10.01 -2.29 3.63
C HIS A 187 8.65 -1.97 2.98
N MET A 188 8.38 -0.68 2.74
CA MET A 188 7.13 -0.25 2.12
C MET A 188 7.03 -0.68 0.65
N GLY A 189 8.16 -0.64 -0.09
CA GLY A 189 8.24 -1.16 -1.45
C GLY A 189 7.83 -2.63 -1.53
N ALA A 190 8.47 -3.48 -0.72
CA ALA A 190 8.12 -4.90 -0.65
C ALA A 190 6.67 -5.13 -0.17
N ALA A 191 6.16 -4.31 0.76
CA ALA A 191 4.75 -4.35 1.19
C ALA A 191 3.79 -4.01 0.05
N ALA A 192 4.08 -3.02 -0.80
CA ALA A 192 3.26 -2.68 -1.97
C ALA A 192 3.22 -3.84 -2.99
N PHE A 193 4.35 -4.50 -3.22
CA PHE A 193 4.39 -5.72 -4.04
C PHE A 193 3.60 -6.87 -3.41
N LEU A 194 3.65 -7.06 -2.08
CA LEU A 194 2.85 -8.07 -1.37
C LEU A 194 1.35 -7.79 -1.49
N VAL A 195 0.92 -6.55 -1.27
CA VAL A 195 -0.47 -6.13 -1.43
C VAL A 195 -0.99 -6.49 -2.82
N SER A 196 -0.27 -6.09 -3.87
CA SER A 196 -0.68 -6.34 -5.26
C SER A 196 -0.63 -7.81 -5.62
N SER A 197 0.39 -8.55 -5.18
CA SER A 197 0.49 -9.99 -5.44
C SER A 197 -0.62 -10.78 -4.76
N LEU A 198 -0.98 -10.44 -3.53
CA LEU A 198 -2.10 -11.07 -2.81
C LEU A 198 -3.45 -10.72 -3.44
N LEU A 199 -3.62 -9.50 -3.96
CA LEU A 199 -4.80 -9.13 -4.75
C LEU A 199 -4.93 -10.02 -5.99
N VAL A 200 -3.82 -10.23 -6.73
CA VAL A 200 -3.78 -11.11 -7.91
C VAL A 200 -4.05 -12.56 -7.53
N VAL A 201 -3.42 -13.06 -6.47
CA VAL A 201 -3.58 -14.43 -5.97
C VAL A 201 -5.00 -14.66 -5.47
N GLY A 202 -5.52 -13.78 -4.63
CA GLY A 202 -6.88 -13.89 -4.07
C GLY A 202 -7.96 -13.86 -5.14
N THR A 203 -7.83 -12.94 -6.12
CA THR A 203 -8.73 -12.86 -7.28
C THR A 203 -8.71 -14.15 -8.11
N SER A 204 -7.52 -14.65 -8.43
CA SER A 204 -7.38 -15.88 -9.24
C SER A 204 -7.86 -17.10 -8.47
N ALA A 205 -7.55 -17.19 -7.16
CA ALA A 205 -8.04 -18.25 -6.28
C ALA A 205 -9.56 -18.26 -6.15
N TRP A 206 -10.20 -17.09 -6.10
CA TRP A 206 -11.66 -16.95 -6.12
C TRP A 206 -12.29 -17.62 -7.34
N HIS A 207 -11.69 -17.41 -8.53
CA HIS A 207 -12.15 -18.06 -9.74
C HIS A 207 -11.88 -19.57 -9.74
N LEU A 208 -10.74 -20.04 -9.17
CA LEU A 208 -10.47 -21.47 -9.01
C LEU A 208 -11.49 -22.13 -8.06
N VAL A 209 -11.88 -21.47 -6.96
CA VAL A 209 -12.93 -21.95 -6.05
C VAL A 209 -14.28 -22.05 -6.76
N LYS A 210 -14.58 -21.12 -7.69
CA LYS A 210 -15.78 -21.17 -8.55
C LYS A 210 -15.70 -22.20 -9.69
N GLY A 211 -14.65 -23.00 -9.75
CA GLY A 211 -14.46 -24.03 -10.76
C GLY A 211 -13.87 -23.56 -12.09
N ARG A 212 -13.54 -22.26 -12.25
CA ARG A 212 -12.86 -21.74 -13.44
C ARG A 212 -11.40 -22.16 -13.42
N ARG A 213 -10.99 -22.97 -14.40
CA ARG A 213 -9.63 -23.49 -14.52
C ARG A 213 -9.00 -23.19 -15.89
N ASP A 214 -9.44 -22.10 -16.53
CA ASP A 214 -8.86 -21.64 -17.78
C ASP A 214 -7.40 -21.16 -17.59
N GLU A 215 -6.66 -21.08 -18.69
CA GLU A 215 -5.24 -20.71 -18.68
C GLU A 215 -4.97 -19.29 -18.19
N LEU A 216 -5.92 -18.35 -18.36
CA LEU A 216 -5.80 -16.98 -17.82
C LEU A 216 -5.76 -17.02 -16.30
N VAL A 217 -6.72 -17.72 -15.68
CA VAL A 217 -6.80 -17.83 -14.21
C VAL A 217 -5.57 -18.56 -13.66
N LYS A 218 -5.19 -19.71 -14.25
CA LYS A 218 -4.01 -20.47 -13.81
C LYS A 218 -2.71 -19.65 -13.94
N LYS A 219 -2.53 -18.94 -15.06
CA LYS A 219 -1.33 -18.12 -15.29
C LYS A 219 -1.26 -16.96 -14.32
N SER A 220 -2.36 -16.23 -14.12
CA SER A 220 -2.45 -15.14 -13.15
C SER A 220 -2.14 -15.63 -11.74
N PHE A 221 -2.77 -16.73 -11.29
CA PHE A 221 -2.52 -17.34 -10.00
C PHE A 221 -1.06 -17.72 -9.80
N SER A 222 -0.48 -18.41 -10.80
CA SER A 222 0.93 -18.81 -10.75
C SER A 222 1.90 -17.64 -10.67
N MET A 223 1.68 -16.59 -11.46
CA MET A 223 2.55 -15.39 -11.45
C MET A 223 2.42 -14.65 -10.12
N GLY A 224 1.21 -14.47 -9.61
CA GLY A 224 0.98 -13.85 -8.31
C GLY A 224 1.66 -14.61 -7.18
N LEU A 225 1.58 -15.95 -7.16
CA LEU A 225 2.23 -16.77 -6.12
C LEU A 225 3.78 -16.69 -6.17
N TRP A 226 4.40 -16.60 -7.36
CA TRP A 226 5.83 -16.35 -7.45
C TRP A 226 6.22 -14.99 -6.91
N MET A 227 5.40 -13.98 -7.17
CA MET A 227 5.60 -12.64 -6.63
C MET A 227 5.45 -12.64 -5.10
N VAL A 228 4.43 -13.32 -4.52
CA VAL A 228 4.29 -13.49 -3.06
C VAL A 228 5.54 -14.17 -2.47
N LEU A 229 6.02 -15.27 -3.09
CA LEU A 229 7.18 -15.99 -2.57
C LEU A 229 8.42 -15.10 -2.45
N VAL A 230 8.78 -14.43 -3.53
CA VAL A 230 9.99 -13.60 -3.56
C VAL A 230 9.84 -12.43 -2.58
N THR A 231 8.71 -11.72 -2.63
CA THR A 231 8.52 -10.52 -1.83
C THR A 231 8.30 -10.82 -0.35
N SER A 232 7.64 -11.92 0.03
CA SER A 232 7.47 -12.29 1.44
C SER A 232 8.78 -12.74 2.09
N CYS A 233 9.63 -13.49 1.38
CA CYS A 233 10.96 -13.84 1.88
C CYS A 233 11.85 -12.62 2.05
N LEU A 234 11.84 -11.69 1.06
CA LEU A 234 12.56 -10.42 1.17
C LEU A 234 12.04 -9.57 2.34
N GLN A 235 10.72 -9.56 2.55
CA GLN A 235 10.11 -8.77 3.61
C GLN A 235 10.54 -9.20 5.01
N VAL A 236 10.80 -10.50 5.23
CA VAL A 236 11.35 -10.99 6.51
C VAL A 236 12.71 -10.38 6.76
N VAL A 237 13.62 -10.44 5.79
CA VAL A 237 14.99 -9.91 5.92
C VAL A 237 14.98 -8.39 6.08
N ILE A 238 14.16 -7.69 5.28
CA ILE A 238 14.03 -6.23 5.35
C ILE A 238 13.41 -5.83 6.70
N GLY A 239 12.40 -6.56 7.18
CA GLY A 239 11.72 -6.29 8.44
C GLY A 239 12.63 -6.44 9.64
N ASP A 240 13.48 -7.47 9.69
CA ASP A 240 14.50 -7.68 10.70
C ASP A 240 15.47 -6.48 10.78
N ASN A 241 16.07 -6.12 9.64
CA ASN A 241 16.96 -4.96 9.57
C ASN A 241 16.27 -3.63 9.93
N HIS A 242 15.00 -3.46 9.57
CA HIS A 242 14.22 -2.28 9.96
C HIS A 242 13.95 -2.26 11.47
N GLY A 243 13.75 -3.42 12.10
CA GLY A 243 13.66 -3.56 13.54
C GLY A 243 14.93 -3.13 14.28
N LEU A 244 16.10 -3.55 13.77
CA LEU A 244 17.40 -3.13 14.31
C LEU A 244 17.63 -1.62 14.17
N ASN A 245 17.29 -1.03 13.02
CA ASN A 245 17.33 0.42 12.83
C ASN A 245 16.39 1.18 13.79
N THR A 246 15.19 0.60 14.07
CA THR A 246 14.26 1.18 15.04
C THR A 246 14.82 1.12 16.45
N ARG A 247 15.50 0.03 16.82
CA ARG A 247 16.19 -0.10 18.10
C ARG A 247 17.23 1.00 18.31
N GLU A 248 18.01 1.28 17.29
CA GLU A 248 19.09 2.28 17.36
C GLU A 248 18.57 3.72 17.47
N HIS A 249 17.55 4.07 16.66
CA HIS A 249 17.14 5.45 16.50
C HIS A 249 15.85 5.83 17.26
N GLN A 250 15.01 4.86 17.59
CA GLN A 250 13.73 5.06 18.27
C GLN A 250 13.45 3.98 19.31
N PRO A 251 14.29 3.86 20.37
CA PRO A 251 14.20 2.75 21.33
C PRO A 251 12.87 2.72 22.09
N ALA A 252 12.25 3.88 22.40
CA ALA A 252 10.92 3.91 23.02
C ALA A 252 9.83 3.27 22.14
N LYS A 253 9.93 3.45 20.80
CA LYS A 253 9.03 2.78 19.86
C LYS A 253 9.25 1.27 19.90
N LEU A 254 10.49 0.80 19.89
CA LEU A 254 10.78 -0.62 19.97
C LEU A 254 10.25 -1.24 21.26
N ALA A 255 10.47 -0.59 22.40
CA ALA A 255 9.94 -1.03 23.68
C ALA A 255 8.40 -1.16 23.67
N ALA A 256 7.72 -0.20 23.05
CA ALA A 256 6.27 -0.24 22.88
C ALA A 256 5.80 -1.35 21.91
N MET A 257 6.55 -1.62 20.84
CA MET A 257 6.27 -2.71 19.88
C MET A 257 6.36 -4.09 20.54
N GLU A 258 7.30 -4.24 21.45
CA GLU A 258 7.55 -5.50 22.15
C GLU A 258 6.78 -5.65 23.46
N GLY A 259 6.11 -4.57 23.93
CA GLY A 259 5.49 -4.55 25.26
C GLY A 259 6.51 -4.68 26.38
N HIS A 260 7.72 -4.14 26.16
CA HIS A 260 8.86 -4.27 27.04
C HIS A 260 8.89 -3.08 28.01
N TRP A 261 8.52 -3.31 29.28
CA TRP A 261 8.39 -2.25 30.29
C TRP A 261 9.69 -1.96 31.04
N GLU A 262 10.38 -3.00 31.48
CA GLU A 262 11.61 -2.90 32.27
C GLU A 262 12.82 -3.21 31.39
N THR A 263 13.91 -2.46 31.52
CA THR A 263 15.17 -2.78 30.86
C THR A 263 15.73 -4.09 31.38
N ASN A 264 16.02 -5.05 30.51
CA ASN A 264 16.62 -6.32 30.90
C ASN A 264 18.12 -6.14 31.14
N HIS A 265 18.55 -6.48 32.37
CA HIS A 265 19.96 -6.46 32.78
C HIS A 265 20.49 -7.90 32.87
N ASN A 266 21.26 -8.32 31.85
CA ASN A 266 21.86 -9.65 31.74
C ASN A 266 20.88 -10.84 31.80
N GLU A 267 19.60 -10.60 31.61
CA GLU A 267 18.57 -11.62 31.45
C GLU A 267 18.01 -11.61 30.04
N PRO A 268 17.75 -12.79 29.46
CA PRO A 268 17.21 -12.84 28.11
C PRO A 268 15.75 -12.33 28.06
N MET A 269 15.46 -11.46 27.11
CA MET A 269 14.12 -10.96 26.88
C MET A 269 13.28 -11.98 26.09
N PRO A 270 12.07 -12.34 26.57
CA PRO A 270 11.15 -13.20 25.80
C PRO A 270 10.56 -12.42 24.63
N LEU A 271 10.24 -13.11 23.53
CA LEU A 271 9.35 -12.58 22.50
C LEU A 271 7.91 -12.82 22.92
N LEU A 272 7.19 -11.77 23.27
CA LEU A 272 5.78 -11.87 23.63
C LEU A 272 4.93 -12.09 22.36
N LEU A 273 4.27 -13.24 22.26
CA LEU A 273 3.33 -13.52 21.17
C LEU A 273 1.95 -12.91 21.46
N PHE A 274 1.58 -12.89 22.74
CA PHE A 274 0.34 -12.33 23.24
C PHE A 274 0.60 -11.62 24.58
N ALA A 275 0.07 -10.42 24.73
CA ALA A 275 0.02 -9.67 25.98
C ALA A 275 -1.03 -8.54 25.85
N ILE A 276 -1.50 -8.04 26.95
CA ILE A 276 -2.32 -6.84 27.01
C ILE A 276 -1.54 -5.75 27.76
N PRO A 277 -0.77 -4.89 27.05
CA PRO A 277 -0.05 -3.81 27.70
C PRO A 277 -1.02 -2.79 28.32
N ASP A 278 -0.83 -2.49 29.60
CA ASP A 278 -1.59 -1.48 30.33
C ASP A 278 -0.71 -0.25 30.60
N MET A 279 -1.09 0.87 29.96
CA MET A 279 -0.36 2.14 30.09
C MET A 279 -0.52 2.82 31.45
N LYS A 280 -1.54 2.43 32.26
CA LYS A 280 -1.76 3.02 33.59
C LYS A 280 -1.00 2.25 34.68
N GLU A 281 -1.03 0.91 34.57
CA GLU A 281 -0.33 0.06 35.52
C GLU A 281 1.15 -0.18 35.13
N GLU A 282 1.55 0.26 33.93
CA GLU A 282 2.90 0.15 33.37
C GLU A 282 3.40 -1.31 33.37
N ARG A 283 2.52 -2.23 32.98
CA ARG A 283 2.80 -3.68 32.90
C ARG A 283 1.93 -4.37 31.84
N ASN A 284 2.24 -5.61 31.58
CA ASN A 284 1.41 -6.45 30.72
C ASN A 284 0.53 -7.38 31.55
N HIS A 285 -0.67 -7.67 31.03
CA HIS A 285 -1.53 -8.73 31.51
C HIS A 285 -1.49 -9.92 30.56
N PHE A 286 -1.63 -11.14 31.06
CA PHE A 286 -1.77 -12.38 30.29
C PHE A 286 -0.62 -12.61 29.29
N GLU A 287 0.61 -12.49 29.73
CA GLU A 287 1.78 -12.71 28.89
C GLU A 287 1.93 -14.15 28.43
N VAL A 288 2.06 -14.33 27.10
CA VAL A 288 2.45 -15.59 26.47
C VAL A 288 3.63 -15.29 25.56
N GLY A 289 4.80 -15.82 25.88
CA GLY A 289 6.01 -15.51 25.13
C GLY A 289 6.92 -16.73 24.94
N VAL A 290 7.84 -16.59 24.01
CA VAL A 290 8.93 -17.57 23.77
C VAL A 290 10.19 -17.04 24.43
N PRO A 291 10.72 -17.74 25.43
CA PRO A 291 11.95 -17.33 26.14
C PRO A 291 13.11 -17.12 25.15
N TYR A 292 14.01 -16.22 25.46
CA TYR A 292 15.26 -15.91 24.71
C TYR A 292 15.06 -15.32 23.32
N LEU A 293 13.90 -15.54 22.67
CA LEU A 293 13.70 -15.21 21.27
C LEU A 293 13.63 -13.68 21.03
N GLY A 294 13.17 -12.91 22.01
CA GLY A 294 13.17 -11.45 21.94
C GLY A 294 14.59 -10.89 21.85
N SER A 295 15.47 -11.25 22.80
CA SER A 295 16.88 -10.85 22.74
C SER A 295 17.56 -11.33 21.45
N LEU A 296 17.35 -12.59 21.06
CA LEU A 296 17.96 -13.16 19.87
C LEU A 296 17.60 -12.37 18.60
N ILE A 297 16.33 -12.02 18.39
CA ILE A 297 15.89 -11.26 17.21
C ILE A 297 16.37 -9.81 17.26
N LEU A 298 16.25 -9.15 18.42
CA LEU A 298 16.50 -7.71 18.52
C LEU A 298 17.97 -7.34 18.71
N THR A 299 18.81 -8.29 19.15
CA THR A 299 20.22 -8.01 19.45
C THR A 299 21.20 -8.97 18.77
N HIS A 300 20.67 -10.01 18.10
CA HIS A 300 21.45 -11.15 17.58
C HIS A 300 22.33 -11.82 18.65
N SER A 301 21.94 -11.67 19.94
CA SER A 301 22.55 -12.30 21.12
C SER A 301 21.47 -12.83 22.04
N LEU A 302 21.76 -13.89 22.78
CA LEU A 302 20.80 -14.48 23.72
C LEU A 302 20.62 -13.64 24.99
N ASP A 303 21.61 -12.83 25.36
CA ASP A 303 21.70 -11.99 26.53
C ASP A 303 21.72 -10.49 26.25
N GLY A 304 21.43 -10.12 25.00
CA GLY A 304 21.46 -8.72 24.56
C GLY A 304 20.45 -7.83 25.28
N GLN A 305 20.90 -6.65 25.69
CA GLN A 305 20.09 -5.70 26.42
C GLN A 305 19.16 -4.92 25.48
N VAL A 306 17.91 -4.75 25.91
CA VAL A 306 16.88 -3.92 25.26
C VAL A 306 16.35 -2.94 26.29
N THR A 307 16.28 -1.66 25.94
CA THR A 307 15.76 -0.60 26.82
C THR A 307 14.26 -0.75 27.03
N GLY A 308 13.82 -0.70 28.27
CA GLY A 308 12.41 -0.77 28.64
C GLY A 308 11.68 0.56 28.51
N LEU A 309 10.36 0.52 28.40
CA LEU A 309 9.53 1.71 28.21
C LEU A 309 9.58 2.64 29.45
N LYS A 310 9.81 2.12 30.65
CA LYS A 310 9.92 2.90 31.88
C LYS A 310 11.15 3.80 31.98
N ASP A 311 12.19 3.54 31.17
CA ASP A 311 13.37 4.41 31.11
C ASP A 311 13.12 5.75 30.41
N PHE A 312 11.96 5.89 29.76
CA PHE A 312 11.52 7.14 29.13
C PHE A 312 10.51 7.86 30.01
N ALA A 313 10.49 9.21 29.94
CA ALA A 313 9.48 10.01 30.63
C ALA A 313 8.05 9.62 30.16
N PRO A 314 7.06 9.53 31.06
CA PRO A 314 5.71 9.10 30.72
C PRO A 314 5.09 9.86 29.55
N GLU A 315 5.36 11.17 29.44
CA GLU A 315 4.89 12.05 28.36
C GLU A 315 5.57 11.78 27.00
N ASP A 316 6.68 11.06 26.95
CA ASP A 316 7.42 10.70 25.73
C ASP A 316 7.19 9.26 25.29
N ARG A 317 6.37 8.50 26.03
CA ARG A 317 6.07 7.11 25.72
C ARG A 317 4.96 7.01 24.67
N PRO A 318 5.15 6.24 23.59
CA PRO A 318 4.06 5.89 22.69
C PRO A 318 3.06 4.95 23.37
N ASN A 319 1.83 4.90 22.86
CA ASN A 319 0.81 3.98 23.37
C ASN A 319 1.16 2.52 23.04
N SER A 320 1.73 1.82 24.02
CA SER A 320 2.19 0.43 23.85
C SER A 320 1.06 -0.52 23.49
N THR A 321 -0.16 -0.33 24.01
CA THR A 321 -1.31 -1.19 23.69
C THR A 321 -1.60 -1.22 22.20
N ILE A 322 -1.66 -0.03 21.56
CA ILE A 322 -1.93 0.08 20.11
C ILE A 322 -0.73 -0.42 19.31
N VAL A 323 0.48 -0.01 19.67
CA VAL A 323 1.71 -0.32 18.92
C VAL A 323 2.02 -1.81 18.98
N PHE A 324 1.89 -2.44 20.14
CA PHE A 324 2.10 -3.88 20.32
C PHE A 324 1.17 -4.70 19.42
N TRP A 325 -0.15 -4.44 19.48
CA TRP A 325 -1.11 -5.22 18.73
C TRP A 325 -1.03 -4.99 17.22
N SER A 326 -0.82 -3.75 16.80
CA SER A 326 -0.62 -3.47 15.37
C SER A 326 0.63 -4.16 14.82
N PHE A 327 1.71 -4.18 15.58
CA PHE A 327 2.93 -4.90 15.22
C PHE A 327 2.71 -6.43 15.15
N ARG A 328 2.03 -7.03 16.13
CA ARG A 328 1.71 -8.47 16.13
C ARG A 328 0.82 -8.87 14.95
N VAL A 329 -0.18 -8.06 14.61
CA VAL A 329 -1.03 -8.28 13.42
C VAL A 329 -0.19 -8.24 12.14
N MET A 330 0.67 -7.23 11.98
CA MET A 330 1.54 -7.11 10.81
C MET A 330 2.45 -8.33 10.65
N VAL A 331 3.18 -8.69 11.70
CA VAL A 331 4.13 -9.82 11.67
C VAL A 331 3.40 -11.15 11.50
N GLY A 332 2.30 -11.36 12.21
CA GLY A 332 1.51 -12.59 12.10
C GLY A 332 0.98 -12.83 10.68
N LEU A 333 0.46 -11.79 10.04
CA LEU A 333 0.05 -11.87 8.63
C LEU A 333 1.25 -12.08 7.70
N GLY A 334 2.40 -11.47 7.98
CA GLY A 334 3.64 -11.72 7.25
C GLY A 334 4.06 -13.19 7.29
N VAL A 335 4.01 -13.83 8.45
CA VAL A 335 4.27 -15.27 8.60
C VAL A 335 3.28 -16.10 7.78
N LEU A 336 1.99 -15.73 7.79
CA LEU A 336 0.99 -16.42 6.96
C LEU A 336 1.24 -16.24 5.45
N MET A 337 1.78 -15.10 5.00
CA MET A 337 2.15 -14.88 3.59
C MET A 337 3.32 -15.78 3.17
N VAL A 338 4.34 -15.92 4.02
CA VAL A 338 5.44 -16.89 3.80
C VAL A 338 4.88 -18.32 3.78
N THR A 339 4.02 -18.68 4.72
CA THR A 339 3.39 -20.00 4.78
C THR A 339 2.58 -20.29 3.52
N LEU A 340 1.76 -19.33 3.03
CA LEU A 340 1.03 -19.45 1.77
C LEU A 340 1.95 -19.76 0.61
N SER A 341 3.07 -19.05 0.51
CA SER A 341 4.02 -19.21 -0.60
C SER A 341 4.76 -20.56 -0.55
N LEU A 342 5.14 -21.02 0.63
CA LEU A 342 5.79 -22.33 0.83
C LEU A 342 4.84 -23.48 0.51
N ILE A 343 3.58 -23.39 0.95
CA ILE A 343 2.53 -24.36 0.60
C ILE A 343 2.31 -24.38 -0.91
N ALA A 344 2.26 -23.20 -1.55
CA ALA A 344 2.13 -23.11 -3.01
C ALA A 344 3.28 -23.79 -3.73
N LEU A 345 4.52 -23.60 -3.26
CA LEU A 345 5.70 -24.26 -3.82
C LEU A 345 5.66 -25.78 -3.66
N TRP A 346 5.24 -26.26 -2.49
CA TRP A 346 5.08 -27.69 -2.22
C TRP A 346 3.98 -28.33 -3.11
N LEU A 347 2.80 -27.67 -3.23
CA LEU A 347 1.72 -28.13 -4.09
C LEU A 347 2.11 -28.12 -5.58
N ARG A 348 2.91 -27.12 -6.00
CA ARG A 348 3.46 -27.05 -7.37
C ARG A 348 4.38 -28.24 -7.66
N LYS A 349 5.29 -28.58 -6.75
CA LYS A 349 6.16 -29.76 -6.89
C LYS A 349 5.37 -31.06 -6.98
N ARG A 350 4.20 -31.14 -6.34
CA ARG A 350 3.28 -32.30 -6.39
C ARG A 350 2.30 -32.29 -7.57
N GLY A 351 2.32 -31.26 -8.41
CA GLY A 351 1.38 -31.13 -9.55
C GLY A 351 -0.06 -30.80 -9.13
N LYS A 352 -0.33 -30.51 -7.84
CA LYS A 352 -1.68 -30.33 -7.28
C LYS A 352 -2.09 -28.89 -7.03
N LEU A 353 -1.30 -27.92 -7.51
CA LEU A 353 -1.52 -26.48 -7.22
C LEU A 353 -2.91 -26.00 -7.66
N TYR A 354 -3.43 -26.47 -8.79
CA TYR A 354 -4.72 -26.03 -9.35
C TYR A 354 -5.90 -26.94 -8.99
N GLU A 355 -5.68 -27.96 -8.17
CA GLU A 355 -6.69 -28.96 -7.80
C GLU A 355 -7.07 -28.88 -6.33
N THR A 356 -6.20 -28.32 -5.48
CA THR A 356 -6.32 -28.32 -4.02
C THR A 356 -7.27 -27.23 -3.52
N SER A 357 -8.54 -27.58 -3.32
CA SER A 357 -9.61 -26.66 -2.97
C SER A 357 -9.37 -25.90 -1.65
N TRP A 358 -8.87 -26.58 -0.59
CA TRP A 358 -8.59 -25.90 0.69
C TRP A 358 -7.53 -24.81 0.54
N PHE A 359 -6.51 -25.05 -0.30
CA PHE A 359 -5.46 -24.06 -0.56
C PHE A 359 -6.02 -22.84 -1.31
N HIS A 360 -6.91 -23.05 -2.29
CA HIS A 360 -7.57 -21.94 -2.99
C HIS A 360 -8.43 -21.10 -2.02
N LYS A 361 -9.16 -21.73 -1.09
CA LYS A 361 -9.93 -21.01 -0.06
C LYS A 361 -9.01 -20.21 0.87
N PHE A 362 -7.90 -20.81 1.30
CA PHE A 362 -6.88 -20.09 2.08
C PHE A 362 -6.31 -18.89 1.30
N ALA A 363 -5.98 -19.05 0.03
CA ALA A 363 -5.49 -17.98 -0.83
C ALA A 363 -6.53 -16.85 -1.04
N VAL A 364 -7.84 -17.17 -1.08
CA VAL A 364 -8.91 -16.16 -1.11
C VAL A 364 -8.92 -15.34 0.18
N VAL A 365 -8.86 -15.99 1.35
CA VAL A 365 -8.82 -15.32 2.65
C VAL A 365 -7.58 -14.44 2.79
N MET A 366 -6.46 -14.88 2.25
CA MET A 366 -5.22 -14.10 2.23
C MET A 366 -5.26 -12.91 1.24
N GLY A 367 -6.22 -12.82 0.33
CA GLY A 367 -6.36 -11.72 -0.61
C GLY A 367 -6.30 -10.33 0.04
N PRO A 368 -7.12 -10.02 1.05
CA PRO A 368 -7.08 -8.74 1.77
C PRO A 368 -5.95 -8.63 2.81
N ALA A 369 -5.26 -9.72 3.16
CA ALA A 369 -4.28 -9.74 4.24
C ALA A 369 -3.12 -8.75 4.04
N GLY A 370 -2.72 -8.50 2.78
CA GLY A 370 -1.69 -7.51 2.46
C GLY A 370 -2.09 -6.09 2.89
N TYR A 371 -3.32 -5.70 2.66
CA TYR A 371 -3.85 -4.39 3.09
C TYR A 371 -3.88 -4.26 4.61
N VAL A 372 -4.36 -5.30 5.31
CA VAL A 372 -4.43 -5.31 6.78
C VAL A 372 -3.04 -5.23 7.39
N ALA A 373 -2.09 -6.03 6.90
CA ALA A 373 -0.70 -6.01 7.37
C ALA A 373 -0.03 -4.66 7.14
N MET A 374 -0.24 -4.05 5.96
CA MET A 374 0.30 -2.75 5.61
C MET A 374 -0.25 -1.64 6.52
N LEU A 375 -1.57 -1.59 6.73
CA LEU A 375 -2.19 -0.62 7.63
C LEU A 375 -1.72 -0.82 9.08
N ALA A 376 -1.62 -2.06 9.54
CA ALA A 376 -1.08 -2.38 10.86
C ALA A 376 0.37 -1.89 11.01
N GLY A 377 1.21 -2.06 9.97
CA GLY A 377 2.57 -1.52 9.93
C GLY A 377 2.63 0.00 10.01
N TRP A 378 1.75 0.69 9.30
CA TRP A 378 1.64 2.16 9.39
C TRP A 378 1.16 2.63 10.77
N ILE A 379 0.18 1.95 11.38
CA ILE A 379 -0.24 2.23 12.76
C ILE A 379 0.94 2.05 13.71
N THR A 380 1.69 0.95 13.60
CA THR A 380 2.91 0.71 14.39
C THR A 380 3.91 1.84 14.25
N THR A 381 4.17 2.28 13.01
CA THR A 381 5.14 3.33 12.70
C THR A 381 4.73 4.70 13.23
N GLU A 382 3.48 5.11 13.01
CA GLU A 382 3.03 6.47 13.28
C GLU A 382 2.52 6.65 14.72
N VAL A 383 1.86 5.66 15.30
CA VAL A 383 1.52 5.67 16.73
C VAL A 383 2.77 5.46 17.57
N GLY A 384 3.69 4.62 17.11
CA GLY A 384 4.99 4.40 17.78
C GLY A 384 5.92 5.60 17.75
N ARG A 385 5.68 6.62 16.89
CA ARG A 385 6.41 7.88 16.92
C ARG A 385 5.85 8.87 17.93
N GLN A 386 4.59 8.73 18.32
CA GLN A 386 3.96 9.67 19.24
C GLN A 386 4.70 9.72 20.59
N PRO A 387 4.77 10.92 21.21
CA PRO A 387 3.99 12.14 20.94
C PRO A 387 4.59 13.09 19.87
N TRP A 388 5.59 12.67 19.12
CA TRP A 388 6.33 13.51 18.18
C TRP A 388 5.71 13.51 16.78
N VAL A 389 5.60 14.68 16.13
CA VAL A 389 5.36 14.81 14.70
C VAL A 389 6.68 14.84 13.92
N VAL A 390 7.72 15.49 14.46
CA VAL A 390 9.12 15.33 14.05
C VAL A 390 9.89 14.83 15.27
N TYR A 391 10.44 13.66 15.19
CA TYR A 391 10.99 12.93 16.36
C TYR A 391 12.06 13.74 17.09
N GLY A 392 11.87 13.93 18.40
CA GLY A 392 12.77 14.69 19.27
C GLY A 392 12.78 16.22 19.06
N ILE A 393 12.03 16.75 18.08
CA ILE A 393 12.08 18.20 17.74
C ILE A 393 10.73 18.87 17.97
N MET A 394 9.65 18.31 17.43
CA MET A 394 8.32 18.91 17.46
C MET A 394 7.27 17.91 17.91
N ARG A 395 6.51 18.24 18.94
CA ARG A 395 5.40 17.40 19.39
C ARG A 395 4.18 17.58 18.49
N THR A 396 3.37 16.54 18.36
CA THR A 396 2.16 16.56 17.51
C THR A 396 1.18 17.67 17.93
N LYS A 397 1.05 17.93 19.23
CA LYS A 397 0.18 18.99 19.75
C LYS A 397 0.59 20.39 19.28
N ASP A 398 1.88 20.60 19.06
CA ASP A 398 2.46 21.91 18.66
C ASP A 398 2.34 22.12 17.14
N GLY A 399 1.97 21.09 16.37
CA GLY A 399 1.77 21.17 14.91
C GLY A 399 0.36 21.59 14.48
N LEU A 400 -0.59 21.62 15.42
CA LEU A 400 -1.97 21.98 15.13
C LEU A 400 -2.11 23.46 14.77
N SER A 401 -2.97 23.78 13.82
CA SER A 401 -3.33 25.15 13.46
C SER A 401 -4.01 25.88 14.63
N HIS A 402 -3.53 27.05 14.97
CA HIS A 402 -4.11 27.87 16.07
C HIS A 402 -5.49 28.46 15.73
N THR A 403 -5.85 28.50 14.42
CA THR A 403 -7.08 29.16 13.95
C THR A 403 -8.26 28.20 13.81
N VAL A 404 -8.06 26.88 13.99
CA VAL A 404 -9.14 25.89 13.81
C VAL A 404 -9.82 25.54 15.13
N SER A 405 -11.15 25.62 15.14
CA SER A 405 -11.97 25.19 16.27
C SER A 405 -12.36 23.72 16.16
N ALA A 406 -12.71 23.09 17.31
CA ALA A 406 -13.18 21.71 17.35
C ALA A 406 -14.43 21.47 16.47
N ASP A 407 -15.35 22.45 16.42
CA ASP A 407 -16.56 22.34 15.60
C ASP A 407 -16.25 22.39 14.09
N GLN A 408 -15.30 23.22 13.67
CA GLN A 408 -14.87 23.27 12.26
C GLN A 408 -14.21 21.97 11.83
N VAL A 409 -13.28 21.42 12.64
CA VAL A 409 -12.64 20.13 12.34
C VAL A 409 -13.66 19.00 12.37
N GLY A 410 -14.60 19.00 13.32
CA GLY A 410 -15.67 18.01 13.43
C GLY A 410 -16.59 17.99 12.21
N LEU A 411 -16.98 19.18 11.72
CA LEU A 411 -17.78 19.32 10.49
C LEU A 411 -17.01 18.83 9.26
N SER A 412 -15.74 19.23 9.13
CA SER A 412 -14.86 18.79 8.04
C SER A 412 -14.68 17.27 8.06
N LEU A 413 -14.45 16.66 9.21
CA LEU A 413 -14.34 15.20 9.37
C LEU A 413 -15.63 14.51 8.93
N PHE A 414 -16.78 15.00 9.33
CA PHE A 414 -18.09 14.45 8.92
C PHE A 414 -18.24 14.49 7.40
N ILE A 415 -17.94 15.63 6.77
CA ILE A 415 -18.00 15.76 5.30
C ILE A 415 -17.03 14.76 4.64
N PHE A 416 -15.81 14.61 5.16
CA PHE A 416 -14.83 13.64 4.62
C PHE A 416 -15.37 12.22 4.70
N VAL A 417 -15.93 11.80 5.83
CA VAL A 417 -16.50 10.45 5.97
C VAL A 417 -17.59 10.20 4.93
N VAL A 418 -18.49 11.17 4.73
CA VAL A 418 -19.57 11.05 3.74
C VAL A 418 -19.02 10.97 2.32
N VAL A 419 -18.15 11.91 1.92
CA VAL A 419 -17.59 11.97 0.57
C VAL A 419 -16.72 10.73 0.28
N TYR A 420 -15.89 10.31 1.23
CA TYR A 420 -15.06 9.11 1.09
C TYR A 420 -15.90 7.84 0.95
N THR A 421 -16.98 7.72 1.74
CA THR A 421 -17.90 6.58 1.62
C THR A 421 -18.50 6.50 0.22
N ILE A 422 -18.91 7.63 -0.36
CA ILE A 422 -19.48 7.67 -1.71
C ILE A 422 -18.43 7.39 -2.77
N VAL A 423 -17.33 8.13 -2.77
CA VAL A 423 -16.30 8.07 -3.84
C VAL A 423 -15.55 6.74 -3.79
N PHE A 424 -14.97 6.41 -2.63
CA PHE A 424 -14.16 5.19 -2.49
C PHE A 424 -15.03 3.94 -2.40
N GLY A 425 -16.23 4.03 -1.80
CA GLY A 425 -17.22 2.95 -1.84
C GLY A 425 -17.62 2.58 -3.26
N SER A 426 -17.85 3.57 -4.12
CA SER A 426 -18.12 3.35 -5.55
C SER A 426 -16.94 2.69 -6.27
N GLY A 427 -15.72 3.16 -6.01
CA GLY A 427 -14.49 2.59 -6.59
C GLY A 427 -14.24 1.15 -6.14
N ILE A 428 -14.41 0.87 -4.84
CA ILE A 428 -14.28 -0.49 -4.28
C ILE A 428 -15.37 -1.39 -4.88
N TYR A 429 -16.61 -0.94 -4.94
CA TYR A 429 -17.70 -1.69 -5.57
C TYR A 429 -17.38 -2.05 -7.02
N TYR A 430 -16.89 -1.08 -7.80
CA TYR A 430 -16.52 -1.32 -9.19
C TYR A 430 -15.34 -2.30 -9.31
N THR A 431 -14.33 -2.17 -8.44
CA THR A 431 -13.20 -3.11 -8.37
C THR A 431 -13.66 -4.53 -8.06
N LEU A 432 -14.56 -4.70 -7.07
CA LEU A 432 -15.13 -6.00 -6.73
C LEU A 432 -15.97 -6.58 -7.89
N LYS A 433 -16.67 -5.74 -8.64
CA LYS A 433 -17.40 -6.14 -9.84
C LYS A 433 -16.44 -6.65 -10.92
N LEU A 434 -15.30 -5.99 -11.14
CA LEU A 434 -14.25 -6.43 -12.06
C LEU A 434 -13.63 -7.76 -11.61
N ILE A 435 -13.31 -7.88 -10.31
CA ILE A 435 -12.79 -9.11 -9.70
C ILE A 435 -13.78 -10.26 -9.92
N ASN A 436 -15.06 -10.03 -9.70
CA ASN A 436 -16.09 -11.06 -9.83
C ASN A 436 -16.28 -11.53 -11.29
N LYS A 437 -16.11 -10.62 -12.26
CA LYS A 437 -16.15 -10.94 -13.70
C LYS A 437 -14.93 -11.77 -14.12
N GLY A 438 -13.75 -11.47 -13.60
CA GLY A 438 -12.48 -12.09 -13.92
C GLY A 438 -11.96 -11.83 -15.33
N PRO A 439 -10.76 -12.35 -15.65
CA PRO A 439 -10.17 -12.23 -16.97
C PRO A 439 -10.95 -13.04 -18.02
N VAL A 440 -11.00 -12.53 -19.25
CA VAL A 440 -11.64 -13.20 -20.38
C VAL A 440 -10.71 -13.17 -21.60
N PHE A 441 -10.77 -14.19 -22.45
CA PHE A 441 -10.07 -14.18 -23.73
C PHE A 441 -10.72 -13.15 -24.66
N ILE A 442 -9.93 -12.26 -25.22
CA ILE A 442 -10.40 -11.16 -26.09
C ILE A 442 -10.03 -11.44 -27.55
N ASP A 443 -8.84 -12.02 -27.79
CA ASP A 443 -8.23 -12.18 -29.11
C ASP A 443 -8.35 -13.61 -29.69
N THR A 444 -9.10 -14.54 -29.09
CA THR A 444 -9.43 -15.83 -29.73
C THR A 444 -10.58 -15.62 -30.72
N PRO A 445 -10.44 -15.95 -32.01
CA PRO A 445 -11.60 -16.07 -32.90
C PRO A 445 -12.54 -17.10 -32.26
N ASN A 446 -13.81 -16.76 -32.11
CA ASN A 446 -14.84 -17.68 -31.64
C ASN A 446 -14.91 -18.88 -32.57
N ILE A 447 -14.26 -20.00 -32.20
CA ILE A 447 -14.61 -21.29 -32.67
C ILE A 447 -15.71 -21.80 -31.71
N GLU A 448 -16.93 -21.71 -32.19
CA GLU A 448 -18.15 -22.33 -31.68
C GLU A 448 -18.60 -21.96 -30.23
N THR A 449 -19.34 -20.89 -30.09
CA THR A 449 -20.67 -20.93 -29.44
C THR A 449 -21.48 -19.76 -29.98
N GLY A 450 -22.58 -20.06 -30.66
CA GLY A 450 -23.50 -19.05 -31.21
C GLY A 450 -24.13 -18.22 -30.13
N GLY A 451 -23.74 -16.96 -30.10
CA GLY A 451 -24.28 -15.98 -29.20
C GLY A 451 -23.58 -14.65 -29.41
N VAL A 452 -24.05 -13.85 -30.37
CA VAL A 452 -23.59 -12.50 -30.62
C VAL A 452 -23.99 -11.60 -29.46
N GLY A 453 -23.12 -11.49 -28.46
CA GLY A 453 -23.22 -10.44 -27.45
C GLY A 453 -22.19 -9.33 -27.74
N HIS A 454 -22.58 -8.31 -28.45
CA HIS A 454 -21.82 -7.06 -28.54
C HIS A 454 -21.77 -6.42 -27.15
N PHE A 455 -20.68 -6.67 -26.40
CA PHE A 455 -20.43 -5.92 -25.18
C PHE A 455 -19.97 -4.51 -25.54
N LYS A 456 -20.88 -3.54 -25.44
CA LYS A 456 -20.54 -2.12 -25.41
C LYS A 456 -19.65 -1.90 -24.18
N THR A 457 -18.35 -1.70 -24.39
CA THR A 457 -17.46 -1.24 -23.31
C THR A 457 -17.82 0.21 -22.95
N PRO A 458 -17.80 0.61 -21.64
CA PRO A 458 -18.12 1.98 -21.24
C PRO A 458 -17.16 3.07 -21.77
N MET A 459 -16.19 2.68 -22.62
CA MET A 459 -15.14 3.59 -23.13
C MET A 459 -15.26 3.91 -24.62
N ARG A 460 -16.39 3.63 -25.28
CA ARG A 460 -16.60 4.18 -26.61
C ARG A 460 -17.07 5.64 -26.47
N PRO A 461 -16.40 6.63 -27.09
CA PRO A 461 -16.93 7.99 -27.16
C PRO A 461 -18.34 7.95 -27.75
N LEU A 462 -19.25 8.76 -27.21
CA LEU A 462 -20.63 8.87 -27.68
C LEU A 462 -20.77 9.31 -29.17
N SER A 463 -19.65 9.65 -29.82
CA SER A 463 -19.56 10.07 -31.24
C SER A 463 -19.19 8.95 -32.23
N ALA A 464 -19.04 7.69 -31.79
CA ALA A 464 -18.82 6.59 -32.73
C ALA A 464 -20.18 6.24 -33.40
N VAL A 465 -20.47 6.86 -34.52
CA VAL A 465 -21.60 6.52 -35.40
C VAL A 465 -21.43 5.06 -35.82
N ASP A 466 -22.51 4.29 -35.73
CA ASP A 466 -22.55 2.93 -36.27
C ASP A 466 -22.40 2.97 -37.78
N GLU A 467 -21.24 2.62 -38.32
CA GLU A 467 -21.00 2.48 -39.78
C GLU A 467 -21.77 1.32 -40.40
N ASN A 468 -22.68 0.66 -39.67
CA ASN A 468 -23.46 -0.47 -40.16
C ASN A 468 -24.88 -0.13 -40.63
N ILE A 469 -25.22 1.15 -40.80
CA ILE A 469 -26.57 1.52 -41.35
C ILE A 469 -26.60 1.56 -42.89
N ASP A 470 -25.46 1.70 -43.57
CA ASP A 470 -25.42 1.88 -45.03
C ASP A 470 -25.32 0.56 -45.84
N SER A 471 -25.19 -0.61 -45.23
CA SER A 471 -25.12 -1.86 -46.00
C SER A 471 -26.47 -2.57 -46.24
N LYS A 472 -27.59 -2.00 -45.80
CA LYS A 472 -28.93 -2.59 -46.02
C LYS A 472 -29.81 -1.87 -47.03
N GLN A 473 -29.33 -0.79 -47.64
CA GLN A 473 -30.13 -0.08 -48.68
C GLN A 473 -29.74 -0.39 -50.14
N ASN A 474 -28.74 -1.26 -50.40
CA ASN A 474 -28.34 -1.56 -51.78
C ASN A 474 -28.64 -2.99 -52.25
N SER A 475 -29.57 -3.72 -51.64
CA SER A 475 -29.99 -5.05 -52.09
C SER A 475 -31.48 -5.16 -52.41
N GLY A 476 -32.05 -4.08 -52.97
CA GLY A 476 -33.44 -4.11 -53.37
C GLY A 476 -33.71 -3.26 -54.58
N GLU A 477 -33.18 -3.66 -55.76
CA GLU A 477 -33.72 -3.28 -57.08
C GLU A 477 -32.91 -4.02 -58.14
N ASN A 478 -33.44 -5.12 -58.59
CA ASN A 478 -33.39 -5.60 -59.95
C ASN A 478 -34.11 -6.94 -60.11
N ARG A 479 -35.42 -6.89 -60.25
CA ARG A 479 -36.24 -7.86 -60.98
C ARG A 479 -37.28 -7.06 -61.70
N HIS A 480 -37.09 -6.93 -63.01
CA HIS A 480 -38.11 -7.02 -64.05
C HIS A 480 -37.45 -6.81 -65.40
N ASP A 481 -37.70 -7.77 -66.23
CA ASP A 481 -37.67 -8.03 -67.67
C ASP A 481 -36.47 -8.77 -68.17
#